data_caad7f6c2130d086bfe552b8e1d98c21
#
_entry.id   caad7f6c2130d086bfe552b8e1d98c21
#
_cell.length_a   1.000
_cell.length_b   1.000
_cell.length_c   1.000
_cell.angle_alpha   90.00
_cell.angle_beta   90.00
_cell.angle_gamma   90.00
#
_symmetry.space_group_name_H-M   'P 1'
#
loop_
_entity.id
_entity.type
_entity.pdbx_description
1 polymer ?
#
loop_
_entity_poly.entity_id
_entity_poly.type
_entity_poly.pdbx_seq_one_letter_code
_entity_poly.pdbx_strand_id
1 'polypeptide(L)'
;YPEVIHLDLVEIDGRVVELSQEHLPGIGGAAWSDPRCQLTVGDGIAWAANAPDQSYDVVLVDGSDPAGPAEGLFNRAFFEHCRRILKPGGVFATQSESPEAFREVHVAMVRLLREVFGHADPLYGWVPMYPSGWWSWTFAAVDGPRYRTVQPARAEQVAEGCEIWSPRWQQGALDTVPA
;
A
#
# COMPACT_ATOMS: atom_id res chain seq x y z
N TYR A 1 -15.34 0.19 -4.77
CA TYR A 1 -15.85 1.48 -4.29
C TYR A 1 -16.35 2.31 -5.49
N PRO A 2 -17.57 2.90 -5.44
CA PRO A 2 -18.13 3.65 -6.56
C PRO A 2 -17.36 4.93 -6.90
N GLU A 3 -16.64 5.48 -5.95
CA GLU A 3 -15.85 6.70 -6.13
C GLU A 3 -14.53 6.46 -6.89
N VAL A 4 -14.08 5.22 -6.99
CA VAL A 4 -12.90 4.88 -7.80
C VAL A 4 -13.30 4.98 -9.27
N ILE A 5 -12.66 5.88 -9.99
CA ILE A 5 -12.91 6.11 -11.42
C ILE A 5 -11.87 5.45 -12.32
N HIS A 6 -10.68 5.17 -11.79
CA HIS A 6 -9.59 4.53 -12.50
C HIS A 6 -8.66 3.82 -11.51
N LEU A 7 -8.13 2.68 -11.90
CA LEU A 7 -7.14 1.89 -11.16
C LEU A 7 -6.14 1.30 -12.15
N ASP A 8 -4.87 1.59 -11.96
CA ASP A 8 -3.77 0.90 -12.64
C ASP A 8 -3.21 -0.18 -11.71
N LEU A 9 -3.18 -1.41 -12.18
CA LEU A 9 -2.50 -2.54 -11.56
C LEU A 9 -1.26 -2.89 -12.37
N VAL A 10 -0.10 -2.79 -11.77
CA VAL A 10 1.17 -3.08 -12.44
C VAL A 10 1.82 -4.29 -11.76
N GLU A 11 2.02 -5.36 -12.51
CA GLU A 11 2.61 -6.61 -12.05
C GLU A 11 3.71 -7.05 -13.01
N ILE A 12 4.90 -7.35 -12.48
CA ILE A 12 6.05 -7.71 -13.31
C ILE A 12 5.92 -9.10 -13.92
N ASP A 13 5.25 -10.02 -13.24
CA ASP A 13 5.12 -11.41 -13.65
C ASP A 13 3.70 -11.71 -14.17
N GLY A 14 3.56 -11.74 -15.49
CA GLY A 14 2.30 -12.10 -16.14
C GLY A 14 1.77 -13.49 -15.75
N ARG A 15 2.65 -14.41 -15.34
CA ARG A 15 2.21 -15.74 -14.91
C ARG A 15 1.51 -15.68 -13.53
N VAL A 16 1.93 -14.79 -12.66
CA VAL A 16 1.21 -14.53 -11.39
C VAL A 16 -0.20 -14.04 -11.68
N VAL A 17 -0.36 -13.15 -12.64
CA VAL A 17 -1.69 -12.65 -13.05
C VAL A 17 -2.58 -13.79 -13.57
N GLU A 18 -2.07 -14.60 -14.51
CA GLU A 18 -2.80 -15.74 -15.08
C GLU A 18 -3.25 -16.73 -14.01
N LEU A 19 -2.34 -17.14 -13.11
CA LEU A 19 -2.64 -18.06 -12.03
C LEU A 19 -3.63 -17.48 -11.02
N SER A 20 -3.53 -16.18 -10.73
CA SER A 20 -4.48 -15.51 -9.84
C SER A 20 -5.89 -15.48 -10.42
N GLN A 21 -6.02 -15.23 -11.71
CA GLN A 21 -7.32 -15.27 -12.41
C GLN A 21 -7.92 -16.69 -12.45
N GLU A 22 -7.09 -17.70 -12.68
CA GLU A 22 -7.52 -19.09 -12.80
C GLU A 22 -7.88 -19.71 -11.43
N HIS A 23 -7.02 -19.51 -10.42
CA HIS A 23 -7.09 -20.25 -9.17
C HIS A 23 -7.61 -19.42 -7.99
N LEU A 24 -7.62 -18.10 -8.09
CA LEU A 24 -8.06 -17.19 -7.02
C LEU A 24 -9.16 -16.22 -7.48
N PRO A 25 -10.18 -16.71 -8.22
CA PRO A 25 -11.22 -15.83 -8.78
C PRO A 25 -12.03 -15.09 -7.70
N GLY A 26 -12.11 -15.63 -6.49
CA GLY A 26 -12.80 -15.01 -5.35
C GLY A 26 -12.05 -13.82 -4.74
N ILE A 27 -10.74 -13.70 -4.96
CA ILE A 27 -9.93 -12.59 -4.41
C ILE A 27 -10.00 -11.38 -5.35
N GLY A 28 -9.69 -11.55 -6.63
CA GLY A 28 -9.77 -10.48 -7.62
C GLY A 28 -11.20 -10.14 -8.00
N GLY A 29 -12.09 -11.12 -7.94
CA GLY A 29 -13.51 -10.95 -8.19
C GLY A 29 -13.81 -10.25 -9.52
N ALA A 30 -14.76 -9.32 -9.47
CA ALA A 30 -15.16 -8.53 -10.62
C ALA A 30 -14.10 -7.50 -11.08
N ALA A 31 -13.04 -7.25 -10.30
CA ALA A 31 -12.01 -6.28 -10.67
C ALA A 31 -11.30 -6.64 -11.97
N TRP A 32 -11.13 -7.93 -12.26
CA TRP A 32 -10.51 -8.40 -13.50
C TRP A 32 -11.26 -8.02 -14.78
N SER A 33 -12.56 -7.79 -14.68
CA SER A 33 -13.43 -7.38 -15.79
C SER A 33 -13.97 -5.95 -15.65
N ASP A 34 -13.58 -5.24 -14.61
CA ASP A 34 -14.01 -3.87 -14.38
C ASP A 34 -13.28 -2.93 -15.36
N PRO A 35 -14.02 -2.17 -16.21
CA PRO A 35 -13.40 -1.28 -17.20
C PRO A 35 -12.57 -0.15 -16.57
N ARG A 36 -12.70 0.10 -15.28
CA ARG A 36 -11.88 1.07 -14.54
C ARG A 36 -10.50 0.51 -14.16
N CYS A 37 -10.35 -0.82 -14.16
CA CYS A 37 -9.09 -1.48 -13.82
C CYS A 37 -8.27 -1.73 -15.08
N GLN A 38 -7.10 -1.12 -15.17
CA GLN A 38 -6.13 -1.36 -16.23
C GLN A 38 -4.95 -2.16 -15.69
N LEU A 39 -4.78 -3.37 -16.21
CA LEU A 39 -3.65 -4.23 -15.90
C LEU A 39 -2.50 -3.96 -16.86
N THR A 40 -1.32 -3.72 -16.33
CA THR A 40 -0.06 -3.65 -17.07
C THR A 40 0.89 -4.73 -16.56
N VAL A 41 1.27 -5.67 -17.44
CA VAL A 41 2.38 -6.59 -17.12
C VAL A 41 3.69 -5.88 -17.44
N GLY A 42 4.47 -5.56 -16.40
CA GLY A 42 5.70 -4.78 -16.57
C GLY A 42 6.34 -4.35 -15.26
N ASP A 43 7.46 -3.64 -15.38
CA ASP A 43 8.22 -3.12 -14.25
C ASP A 43 7.52 -1.91 -13.61
N GLY A 44 7.05 -2.07 -12.37
CA GLY A 44 6.39 -1.04 -11.58
C GLY A 44 7.29 0.16 -11.26
N ILE A 45 8.60 -0.04 -11.17
CA ILE A 45 9.57 1.04 -10.94
C ILE A 45 9.63 1.95 -12.17
N ALA A 46 9.82 1.34 -13.34
CA ALA A 46 9.84 2.07 -14.61
C ALA A 46 8.47 2.72 -14.89
N TRP A 47 7.38 2.05 -14.54
CA TRP A 47 6.03 2.59 -14.68
C TRP A 47 5.84 3.84 -13.83
N ALA A 48 6.17 3.79 -12.54
CA ALA A 48 6.08 4.94 -11.63
C ALA A 48 6.96 6.11 -12.07
N ALA A 49 8.16 5.82 -12.60
CA ALA A 49 9.06 6.86 -13.12
C ALA A 49 8.47 7.62 -14.33
N ASN A 50 7.67 6.96 -15.16
CA ASN A 50 7.08 7.53 -16.38
C ASN A 50 5.63 8.01 -16.22
N ALA A 51 4.95 7.65 -15.12
CA ALA A 51 3.59 8.10 -14.87
C ALA A 51 3.51 9.62 -14.69
N PRO A 52 2.40 10.27 -15.11
CA PRO A 52 2.23 11.72 -15.00
C PRO A 52 2.27 12.22 -13.55
N ASP A 53 2.78 13.43 -13.38
CA ASP A 53 2.76 14.10 -12.08
C ASP A 53 1.33 14.31 -11.58
N GLN A 54 1.14 14.20 -10.26
CA GLN A 54 -0.12 14.53 -9.58
C GLN A 54 -1.37 13.90 -10.23
N SER A 55 -1.27 12.64 -10.63
CA SER A 55 -2.33 11.91 -11.34
C SER A 55 -3.13 10.95 -10.46
N TYR A 56 -2.59 10.54 -9.30
CA TYR A 56 -3.19 9.54 -8.42
C TYR A 56 -3.57 10.11 -7.06
N ASP A 57 -4.71 9.69 -6.54
CA ASP A 57 -5.17 10.00 -5.18
C ASP A 57 -4.57 9.02 -4.17
N VAL A 58 -4.28 7.78 -4.61
CA VAL A 58 -3.74 6.71 -3.78
C VAL A 58 -2.70 5.92 -4.58
N VAL A 59 -1.57 5.60 -3.96
CA VAL A 59 -0.57 4.65 -4.47
C VAL A 59 -0.37 3.57 -3.42
N LEU A 60 -0.61 2.31 -3.80
CA LEU A 60 -0.42 1.14 -2.94
C LEU A 60 0.72 0.30 -3.51
N VAL A 61 1.67 -0.07 -2.66
CA VAL A 61 2.80 -0.94 -3.02
C VAL A 61 2.79 -2.17 -2.12
N ASP A 62 2.38 -3.28 -2.68
CA ASP A 62 2.38 -4.58 -2.00
C ASP A 62 3.36 -5.51 -2.74
N GLY A 63 4.63 -5.14 -2.68
CA GLY A 63 5.73 -5.91 -3.27
C GLY A 63 6.19 -7.03 -2.34
N SER A 64 6.92 -8.01 -2.92
CA SER A 64 7.67 -9.00 -2.12
C SER A 64 8.75 -8.32 -1.27
N ASP A 65 9.37 -9.08 -0.36
CA ASP A 65 10.44 -8.59 0.52
C ASP A 65 11.54 -7.85 -0.26
N PRO A 66 12.26 -6.89 0.36
CA PRO A 66 13.28 -6.08 -0.30
C PRO A 66 14.54 -6.89 -0.64
N ALA A 67 14.39 -7.87 -1.50
CA ALA A 67 15.42 -8.78 -1.97
C ALA A 67 15.32 -9.01 -3.49
N GLY A 68 16.46 -9.12 -4.15
CA GLY A 68 16.51 -9.40 -5.59
C GLY A 68 15.77 -8.34 -6.44
N PRO A 69 14.89 -8.74 -7.36
CA PRO A 69 14.20 -7.80 -8.24
C PRO A 69 13.33 -6.76 -7.51
N ALA A 70 12.83 -7.09 -6.32
CA ALA A 70 11.98 -6.19 -5.52
C ALA A 70 12.78 -5.13 -4.74
N GLU A 71 14.10 -5.26 -4.59
CA GLU A 71 14.93 -4.31 -3.84
C GLU A 71 14.75 -2.87 -4.31
N GLY A 72 14.52 -2.69 -5.62
CA GLY A 72 14.28 -1.39 -6.23
C GLY A 72 12.99 -0.69 -5.76
N LEU A 73 11.98 -1.41 -5.26
CA LEU A 73 10.73 -0.88 -4.73
C LEU A 73 10.87 -0.24 -3.34
N PHE A 74 12.03 -0.41 -2.70
CA PHE A 74 12.27 0.02 -1.32
C PHE A 74 13.39 1.07 -1.23
N ASN A 75 13.64 1.81 -2.31
CA ASN A 75 14.67 2.85 -2.34
C ASN A 75 14.07 4.25 -2.46
N ARG A 76 14.92 5.25 -2.20
CA ARG A 76 14.55 6.67 -2.24
C ARG A 76 14.00 7.09 -3.61
N ALA A 77 14.63 6.69 -4.70
CA ALA A 77 14.24 7.12 -6.04
C ALA A 77 12.82 6.65 -6.38
N PHE A 78 12.47 5.41 -6.06
CA PHE A 78 11.14 4.89 -6.27
C PHE A 78 10.09 5.62 -5.39
N PHE A 79 10.38 5.86 -4.12
CA PHE A 79 9.47 6.60 -3.25
C PHE A 79 9.29 8.06 -3.69
N GLU A 80 10.32 8.69 -4.23
CA GLU A 80 10.21 10.02 -4.83
C GLU A 80 9.34 10.02 -6.08
N HIS A 81 9.40 8.98 -6.92
CA HIS A 81 8.48 8.79 -8.04
C HIS A 81 7.04 8.61 -7.54
N CYS A 82 6.81 7.76 -6.55
CA CYS A 82 5.49 7.57 -5.95
C CYS A 82 4.93 8.88 -5.37
N ARG A 83 5.78 9.66 -4.67
CA ARG A 83 5.39 10.98 -4.18
C ARG A 83 5.02 11.94 -5.31
N ARG A 84 5.80 11.97 -6.39
CA ARG A 84 5.59 12.88 -7.54
C ARG A 84 4.26 12.63 -8.24
N ILE A 85 3.89 11.38 -8.42
CA ILE A 85 2.64 11.01 -9.09
C ILE A 85 1.39 11.19 -8.22
N LEU A 86 1.54 11.34 -6.90
CA LEU A 86 0.43 11.63 -6.00
C LEU A 86 -0.03 13.08 -6.13
N LYS A 87 -1.35 13.27 -6.18
CA LYS A 87 -2.00 14.58 -6.08
C LYS A 87 -1.76 15.21 -4.71
N PRO A 88 -1.95 16.53 -4.56
CA PRO A 88 -2.03 17.17 -3.25
C PRO A 88 -3.08 16.46 -2.38
N GLY A 89 -2.70 16.08 -1.17
CA GLY A 89 -3.53 15.29 -0.26
C GLY A 89 -3.63 13.81 -0.57
N GLY A 90 -2.92 13.31 -1.56
CA GLY A 90 -2.85 11.88 -1.88
C GLY A 90 -2.12 11.09 -0.80
N VAL A 91 -2.40 9.78 -0.75
CA VAL A 91 -1.88 8.85 0.24
C VAL A 91 -1.08 7.74 -0.43
N PHE A 92 0.10 7.48 0.11
CA PHE A 92 0.93 6.32 -0.21
C PHE A 92 0.79 5.27 0.88
N ALA A 93 0.79 4.00 0.53
CA ALA A 93 0.94 2.91 1.50
C ALA A 93 1.79 1.78 0.91
N THR A 94 2.63 1.18 1.76
CA THR A 94 3.44 0.02 1.40
C THR A 94 3.55 -0.96 2.55
N GLN A 95 3.68 -2.26 2.24
CA GLN A 95 4.16 -3.21 3.22
C GLN A 95 5.53 -2.74 3.74
N SER A 96 5.81 -2.93 5.00
CA SER A 96 7.02 -2.40 5.65
C SER A 96 7.64 -3.35 6.68
N GLU A 97 7.55 -4.64 6.41
CA GLU A 97 8.18 -5.72 7.12
C GLU A 97 7.68 -5.96 8.57
N SER A 98 8.18 -7.01 9.17
CA SER A 98 7.94 -7.30 10.58
C SER A 98 8.79 -6.39 11.48
N PRO A 99 8.17 -5.66 12.42
CA PRO A 99 8.92 -4.83 13.38
C PRO A 99 9.78 -5.65 14.35
N GLU A 100 9.53 -6.95 14.45
CA GLU A 100 10.26 -7.86 15.32
C GLU A 100 11.28 -8.71 14.53
N ALA A 101 10.85 -9.41 13.49
CA ALA A 101 11.70 -10.31 12.73
C ALA A 101 12.70 -9.58 11.82
N PHE A 102 12.31 -8.40 11.29
CA PHE A 102 13.10 -7.60 10.34
C PHE A 102 13.23 -6.13 10.80
N ARG A 103 13.47 -5.95 12.08
CA ARG A 103 13.47 -4.63 12.74
C ARG A 103 14.32 -3.57 12.02
N GLU A 104 15.51 -3.91 11.60
CA GLU A 104 16.43 -2.95 10.97
C GLU A 104 15.87 -2.44 9.63
N VAL A 105 15.34 -3.35 8.83
CA VAL A 105 14.72 -3.02 7.54
C VAL A 105 13.47 -2.17 7.77
N HIS A 106 12.58 -2.60 8.67
CA HIS A 106 11.38 -1.87 9.05
C HIS A 106 11.69 -0.42 9.48
N VAL A 107 12.62 -0.24 10.41
CA VAL A 107 12.98 1.10 10.90
C VAL A 107 13.59 1.97 9.79
N ALA A 108 14.43 1.39 8.93
CA ALA A 108 15.04 2.09 7.81
C ALA A 108 13.98 2.55 6.79
N MET A 109 13.01 1.69 6.46
CA MET A 109 11.90 2.01 5.55
C MET A 109 11.03 3.14 6.11
N VAL A 110 10.57 3.03 7.35
CA VAL A 110 9.72 4.07 7.98
C VAL A 110 10.45 5.42 8.03
N ARG A 111 11.74 5.41 8.36
CA ARG A 111 12.57 6.63 8.34
C ARG A 111 12.66 7.23 6.95
N LEU A 112 12.98 6.42 5.94
CA LEU A 112 13.08 6.85 4.56
C LEU A 112 11.77 7.44 4.04
N LEU A 113 10.65 6.80 4.35
CA LEU A 113 9.32 7.30 3.98
C LEU A 113 9.03 8.66 4.64
N ARG A 114 9.40 8.84 5.91
CA ARG A 114 9.28 10.16 6.59
C ARG A 114 10.14 11.23 5.92
N GLU A 115 11.35 10.89 5.52
CA GLU A 115 12.24 11.83 4.81
C GLU A 115 11.66 12.22 3.44
N VAL A 116 11.10 11.27 2.70
CA VAL A 116 10.55 11.51 1.36
C VAL A 116 9.21 12.23 1.41
N PHE A 117 8.27 11.78 2.23
CA PHE A 117 6.90 12.29 2.23
C PHE A 117 6.64 13.41 3.26
N GLY A 118 7.44 13.49 4.31
CA GLY A 118 7.23 14.40 5.43
C GLY A 118 6.42 13.79 6.57
N HIS A 119 5.40 13.00 6.26
CA HIS A 119 4.58 12.27 7.23
C HIS A 119 4.52 10.81 6.85
N ALA A 120 4.88 9.91 7.78
CA ALA A 120 4.75 8.47 7.62
C ALA A 120 4.56 7.79 8.97
N ASP A 121 3.53 6.95 9.05
CA ASP A 121 3.20 6.18 10.24
C ASP A 121 2.98 4.71 9.89
N PRO A 122 3.63 3.79 10.57
CA PRO A 122 3.36 2.37 10.43
C PRO A 122 2.03 2.02 11.12
N LEU A 123 1.27 1.15 10.48
CA LEU A 123 0.13 0.44 11.02
C LEU A 123 0.55 -1.00 11.25
N TYR A 124 0.30 -1.53 12.44
CA TYR A 124 0.66 -2.89 12.79
C TYR A 124 -0.55 -3.80 12.82
N GLY A 125 -0.37 -5.00 12.26
CA GLY A 125 -1.40 -6.01 12.21
C GLY A 125 -0.87 -7.42 12.44
N TRP A 126 -1.77 -8.31 12.85
CA TRP A 126 -1.46 -9.71 13.06
C TRP A 126 -1.61 -10.49 11.76
N VAL A 127 -0.54 -11.12 11.30
CA VAL A 127 -0.51 -12.03 10.14
C VAL A 127 0.11 -13.36 10.58
N PRO A 128 -0.70 -14.32 11.02
CA PRO A 128 -0.22 -15.52 11.71
C PRO A 128 0.70 -16.41 10.89
N MET A 129 0.68 -16.30 9.57
CA MET A 129 1.55 -17.08 8.67
C MET A 129 2.94 -16.48 8.45
N TYR A 130 3.17 -15.23 8.89
CA TYR A 130 4.44 -14.56 8.73
C TYR A 130 5.32 -14.70 9.98
N PRO A 131 6.66 -14.54 9.84
CA PRO A 131 7.58 -14.62 10.98
C PRO A 131 7.13 -13.66 12.10
N SER A 132 7.20 -14.14 13.36
CA SER A 132 6.70 -13.45 14.55
C SER A 132 5.19 -13.19 14.63
N GLY A 133 4.44 -13.32 13.53
CA GLY A 133 3.02 -12.99 13.47
C GLY A 133 2.71 -11.48 13.42
N TRP A 134 3.67 -10.60 13.69
CA TRP A 134 3.52 -9.16 13.54
C TRP A 134 4.03 -8.69 12.21
N TRP A 135 3.20 -7.91 11.51
CA TRP A 135 3.53 -7.28 10.24
C TRP A 135 3.18 -5.80 10.27
N SER A 136 3.72 -5.05 9.33
CA SER A 136 3.43 -3.63 9.25
C SER A 136 3.16 -3.16 7.83
N TRP A 137 2.33 -2.13 7.74
CA TRP A 137 2.09 -1.33 6.53
C TRP A 137 2.31 0.13 6.90
N THR A 138 3.20 0.80 6.17
CA THR A 138 3.45 2.22 6.43
C THR A 138 2.65 3.07 5.47
N PHE A 139 1.82 3.94 6.04
CA PHE A 139 1.10 4.99 5.33
C PHE A 139 1.94 6.25 5.31
N ALA A 140 1.99 6.95 4.17
CA ALA A 140 2.72 8.20 4.04
C ALA A 140 1.91 9.25 3.26
N ALA A 141 2.14 10.53 3.54
CA ALA A 141 1.48 11.63 2.87
C ALA A 141 2.34 12.91 2.94
N VAL A 142 2.15 13.81 1.97
CA VAL A 142 2.91 15.08 1.88
C VAL A 142 2.28 16.17 2.73
N ASP A 143 0.96 16.31 2.66
CA ASP A 143 0.21 17.46 3.20
C ASP A 143 -0.41 17.18 4.57
N GLY A 144 0.26 16.36 5.38
CA GLY A 144 -0.23 15.94 6.69
C GLY A 144 -0.82 14.53 6.69
N PRO A 145 -0.96 13.92 7.87
CA PRO A 145 -1.33 12.51 8.01
C PRO A 145 -2.84 12.28 7.84
N ARG A 146 -3.38 12.56 6.67
CA ARG A 146 -4.81 12.42 6.35
C ARG A 146 -5.34 11.00 6.54
N TYR A 147 -4.49 9.98 6.40
CA TYR A 147 -4.82 8.58 6.69
C TYR A 147 -5.18 8.32 8.16
N ARG A 148 -4.89 9.27 9.07
CA ARG A 148 -5.34 9.23 10.47
C ARG A 148 -6.74 9.78 10.67
N THR A 149 -7.26 10.52 9.68
CA THR A 149 -8.59 11.13 9.78
C THR A 149 -9.64 10.19 9.23
N VAL A 150 -10.49 9.68 10.11
CA VAL A 150 -11.62 8.84 9.75
C VAL A 150 -12.85 9.73 9.54
N GLN A 151 -13.50 9.59 8.38
CA GLN A 151 -14.80 10.20 8.10
C GLN A 151 -15.91 9.27 8.65
N PRO A 152 -16.65 9.62 9.71
CA PRO A 152 -17.50 8.66 10.42
C PRO A 152 -18.53 7.96 9.54
N ALA A 153 -19.30 8.71 8.76
CA ALA A 153 -20.32 8.14 7.88
C ALA A 153 -19.75 7.18 6.83
N ARG A 154 -18.57 7.51 6.27
CA ARG A 154 -17.89 6.66 5.31
C ARG A 154 -17.32 5.41 5.97
N ALA A 155 -16.78 5.56 7.15
CA ALA A 155 -16.21 4.47 7.92
C ALA A 155 -17.26 3.44 8.33
N GLU A 156 -18.46 3.87 8.69
CA GLU A 156 -19.58 2.98 8.98
C GLU A 156 -19.96 2.15 7.74
N GLN A 157 -20.11 2.79 6.58
CA GLN A 157 -20.41 2.08 5.32
C GLN A 157 -19.35 1.04 4.96
N VAL A 158 -18.07 1.37 5.15
CA VAL A 158 -16.96 0.44 4.86
C VAL A 158 -16.98 -0.71 5.87
N ALA A 159 -17.21 -0.43 7.16
CA ALA A 159 -17.21 -1.43 8.22
C ALA A 159 -18.31 -2.49 8.03
N GLU A 160 -19.48 -2.13 7.46
CA GLU A 160 -20.53 -3.07 7.15
C GLU A 160 -20.09 -4.20 6.19
N GLY A 161 -19.11 -3.93 5.31
CA GLY A 161 -18.56 -4.91 4.38
C GLY A 161 -17.28 -5.60 4.85
N CYS A 162 -16.80 -5.31 6.06
CA CYS A 162 -15.54 -5.83 6.57
C CYS A 162 -15.74 -6.70 7.81
N GLU A 163 -15.13 -7.90 7.82
CA GLU A 163 -15.19 -8.81 8.97
C GLU A 163 -14.27 -8.39 10.12
N ILE A 164 -13.13 -7.76 9.80
CA ILE A 164 -12.07 -7.45 10.78
C ILE A 164 -11.91 -5.94 10.95
N TRP A 165 -11.92 -5.19 9.83
CA TRP A 165 -11.63 -3.76 9.88
C TRP A 165 -12.76 -2.97 10.54
N SER A 166 -12.37 -2.03 11.39
CA SER A 166 -13.23 -0.97 11.93
C SER A 166 -12.44 0.31 12.14
N PRO A 167 -13.08 1.49 12.22
CA PRO A 167 -12.40 2.75 12.54
C PRO A 167 -11.60 2.69 13.84
N ARG A 168 -12.14 2.04 14.85
CA ARG A 168 -11.50 1.86 16.16
C ARG A 168 -10.27 0.95 16.07
N TRP A 169 -10.36 -0.13 15.27
CA TRP A 169 -9.22 -1.01 15.04
C TRP A 169 -8.09 -0.26 14.33
N GLN A 170 -8.40 0.49 13.26
CA GLN A 170 -7.41 1.29 12.53
C GLN A 170 -6.72 2.30 13.43
N GLN A 171 -7.47 3.02 14.26
CA GLN A 171 -6.89 3.99 15.20
C GLN A 171 -5.94 3.30 16.17
N GLY A 172 -6.36 2.18 16.78
CA GLY A 172 -5.52 1.40 17.67
C GLY A 172 -4.27 0.86 16.99
N ALA A 173 -4.38 0.38 15.75
CA ALA A 173 -3.25 -0.14 14.98
C ALA A 173 -2.24 0.95 14.61
N LEU A 174 -2.68 2.18 14.32
CA LEU A 174 -1.81 3.34 14.05
C LEU A 174 -1.18 3.93 15.31
N ASP A 175 -1.84 3.79 16.46
CA ASP A 175 -1.34 4.30 17.76
C ASP A 175 -0.45 3.28 18.50
N THR A 176 -0.41 2.04 18.01
CA THR A 176 0.49 1.02 18.55
C THR A 176 1.93 1.36 18.18
N VAL A 177 2.76 1.56 19.18
CA VAL A 177 4.21 1.73 19.02
C VAL A 177 4.86 0.45 19.56
N PRO A 178 5.53 -0.35 18.75
CA PRO A 178 6.33 -1.47 19.26
C PRO A 178 7.42 -0.94 20.17
N ALA A 179 7.58 -1.59 21.31
CA ALA A 179 8.57 -1.22 22.33
C ALA A 179 10.02 -1.40 21.81
#